data_42b59ef1281b4eb57d5a3dfced498978
#
_entry.id   42b59ef1281b4eb57d5a3dfced498978
#
_cell.length_a   1.000
_cell.length_b   1.000
_cell.length_c   1.000
_cell.angle_alpha   90.00
_cell.angle_beta   90.00
_cell.angle_gamma   90.00
#
_symmetry.space_group_name_H-M   'P 1'
#
loop_
_entity.id
_entity.type
_entity.pdbx_description
1 polymer ?
#
loop_
_entity_poly.entity_id
_entity_poly.type
_entity_poly.pdbx_seq_one_letter_code
_entity_poly.pdbx_strand_id
1 'polypeptide(L)'
;MNLKDPSSAAVLPEIISKEPLGPVVRQGDDQWFNIAKWTLAAMVNAEEYGITSKNADEMLKSQDPNIKRILGVDGPKGKGLGIRDDWGYQVVKQVGNYGESFERTVGKGSPLEIARG
;
A
#
# COMPACT_ATOMS: atom_id res chain seq x y z
N MET A 1 -18.78 18.79 8.89
CA MET A 1 -19.34 19.68 9.96
C MET A 1 -18.45 20.91 10.00
N ASN A 2 -19.00 22.08 9.70
CA ASN A 2 -18.22 23.33 9.78
C ASN A 2 -18.48 23.98 11.14
N LEU A 3 -17.48 23.95 12.01
CA LEU A 3 -17.52 24.68 13.27
C LEU A 3 -17.41 26.18 12.99
N LYS A 4 -18.27 27.00 13.63
CA LYS A 4 -18.20 28.46 13.49
C LYS A 4 -16.90 29.01 14.06
N ASP A 5 -16.37 28.39 15.09
CA ASP A 5 -15.08 28.70 15.70
C ASP A 5 -14.35 27.40 16.01
N PRO A 6 -13.38 26.98 15.16
CA PRO A 6 -12.61 25.77 15.38
C PRO A 6 -11.78 25.80 16.68
N SER A 7 -11.40 26.97 17.17
CA SER A 7 -10.60 27.11 18.39
C SER A 7 -11.37 26.82 19.69
N SER A 8 -12.71 26.81 19.59
CA SER A 8 -13.60 26.49 20.73
C SER A 8 -13.78 24.99 20.95
N ALA A 9 -13.19 24.15 20.09
CA ALA A 9 -13.32 22.69 20.15
C ALA A 9 -11.93 22.03 20.20
N ALA A 10 -11.84 20.89 20.90
CA ALA A 10 -10.64 20.07 20.92
C ALA A 10 -10.96 18.67 20.38
N VAL A 11 -10.05 18.14 19.55
CA VAL A 11 -10.09 16.74 19.14
C VAL A 11 -9.42 15.93 20.25
N LEU A 12 -10.18 14.99 20.83
CA LEU A 12 -9.65 14.09 21.86
C LEU A 12 -8.73 13.06 21.19
N PRO A 13 -7.67 12.62 21.91
CA PRO A 13 -6.73 11.65 21.36
C PRO A 13 -7.29 10.22 21.27
N GLU A 14 -8.41 9.97 21.97
CA GLU A 14 -9.02 8.64 22.01
C GLU A 14 -9.74 8.34 20.68
N ILE A 15 -9.42 7.18 20.10
CA ILE A 15 -10.08 6.65 18.91
C ILE A 15 -11.28 5.81 19.37
N ILE A 16 -12.50 6.32 19.19
CA ILE A 16 -13.75 5.66 19.60
C ILE A 16 -14.39 4.84 18.48
N SER A 17 -13.99 5.04 17.24
CA SER A 17 -14.47 4.27 16.08
C SER A 17 -13.39 4.18 15.01
N LYS A 18 -13.53 3.19 14.11
CA LYS A 18 -12.68 3.04 12.93
C LYS A 18 -13.58 2.95 11.69
N GLU A 19 -13.23 3.70 10.67
CA GLU A 19 -13.89 3.66 9.37
C GLU A 19 -12.89 3.16 8.32
N PRO A 20 -12.83 1.83 8.07
CA PRO A 20 -11.90 1.26 7.11
C PRO A 20 -12.30 1.69 5.70
N LEU A 21 -11.52 2.60 5.13
CA LEU A 21 -11.65 3.00 3.74
C LEU A 21 -10.77 2.14 2.85
N GLY A 22 -11.20 1.95 1.62
CA GLY A 22 -10.43 1.17 0.63
C GLY A 22 -10.56 1.77 -0.77
N PRO A 23 -9.70 1.34 -1.70
CA PRO A 23 -9.85 1.72 -3.10
C PRO A 23 -11.21 1.30 -3.66
N VAL A 24 -11.80 2.16 -4.48
CA VAL A 24 -13.10 1.92 -5.14
C VAL A 24 -12.85 1.71 -6.63
N VAL A 25 -13.46 0.68 -7.20
CA VAL A 25 -13.41 0.39 -8.64
C VAL A 25 -14.83 0.30 -9.21
N ARG A 26 -14.94 0.39 -10.53
CA ARG A 26 -16.22 0.26 -11.21
C ARG A 26 -16.78 -1.15 -10.99
N GLN A 27 -18.06 -1.26 -10.67
CA GLN A 27 -18.75 -2.54 -10.56
C GLN A 27 -18.80 -3.27 -11.91
N GLY A 28 -18.54 -4.58 -11.89
CA GLY A 28 -18.53 -5.43 -13.08
C GLY A 28 -17.20 -5.42 -13.85
N ASP A 29 -16.17 -4.71 -13.36
CA ASP A 29 -14.81 -4.78 -13.88
C ASP A 29 -13.95 -5.65 -12.96
N ASP A 30 -14.16 -6.96 -13.04
CA ASP A 30 -13.49 -7.93 -12.19
C ASP A 30 -11.98 -7.98 -12.40
N GLN A 31 -11.52 -7.74 -13.63
CA GLN A 31 -10.09 -7.70 -13.91
C GLN A 31 -9.42 -6.53 -13.20
N TRP A 32 -9.99 -5.34 -13.33
CA TRP A 32 -9.47 -4.15 -12.65
C TRP A 32 -9.58 -4.26 -11.13
N PHE A 33 -10.68 -4.82 -10.64
CA PHE A 33 -10.84 -5.10 -9.21
C PHE A 33 -9.72 -6.00 -8.68
N ASN A 34 -9.41 -7.09 -9.39
CA ASN A 34 -8.34 -7.99 -8.99
C ASN A 34 -6.96 -7.31 -9.02
N ILE A 35 -6.67 -6.49 -10.03
CA ILE A 35 -5.42 -5.72 -10.11
C ILE A 35 -5.31 -4.78 -8.90
N ALA A 36 -6.33 -3.98 -8.61
CA ALA A 36 -6.34 -3.04 -7.50
C ALA A 36 -6.17 -3.76 -6.14
N LYS A 37 -6.93 -4.84 -5.92
CA LYS A 37 -6.86 -5.67 -4.71
C LYS A 37 -5.46 -6.25 -4.48
N TRP A 38 -4.88 -6.86 -5.48
CA TRP A 38 -3.58 -7.50 -5.36
C TRP A 38 -2.44 -6.48 -5.27
N THR A 39 -2.58 -5.31 -5.90
CA THR A 39 -1.63 -4.20 -5.75
C THR A 39 -1.58 -3.73 -4.30
N LEU A 40 -2.73 -3.49 -3.67
CA LEU A 40 -2.78 -3.11 -2.27
C LEU A 40 -2.19 -4.20 -1.37
N ALA A 41 -2.56 -5.46 -1.59
CA ALA A 41 -2.01 -6.59 -0.85
C ALA A 41 -0.48 -6.70 -1.00
N ALA A 42 0.06 -6.49 -2.20
CA ALA A 42 1.49 -6.50 -2.42
C ALA A 42 2.22 -5.38 -1.66
N MET A 43 1.64 -4.18 -1.60
CA MET A 43 2.21 -3.05 -0.85
C MET A 43 2.23 -3.32 0.66
N VAL A 44 1.14 -3.87 1.21
CA VAL A 44 1.07 -4.24 2.64
C VAL A 44 2.05 -5.35 2.97
N ASN A 45 2.07 -6.43 2.18
CA ASN A 45 3.01 -7.53 2.38
C ASN A 45 4.47 -7.07 2.23
N ALA A 46 4.76 -6.20 1.26
CA ALA A 46 6.10 -5.65 1.10
C ALA A 46 6.57 -4.91 2.36
N GLU A 47 5.68 -4.19 3.02
CA GLU A 47 5.99 -3.54 4.29
C GLU A 47 6.30 -4.56 5.39
N GLU A 48 5.47 -5.59 5.55
CA GLU A 48 5.66 -6.65 6.55
C GLU A 48 7.00 -7.38 6.38
N TYR A 49 7.46 -7.56 5.14
CA TYR A 49 8.75 -8.18 4.83
C TYR A 49 9.90 -7.18 4.70
N GLY A 50 9.71 -5.92 5.07
CA GLY A 50 10.74 -4.89 5.02
C GLY A 50 11.23 -4.55 3.62
N ILE A 51 10.43 -4.82 2.59
CA ILE A 51 10.74 -4.47 1.20
C ILE A 51 10.31 -3.01 0.96
N THR A 52 11.22 -2.18 0.51
CA THR A 52 11.02 -0.75 0.24
C THR A 52 11.40 -0.41 -1.18
N SER A 53 11.03 0.79 -1.64
CA SER A 53 11.47 1.31 -2.95
C SER A 53 12.98 1.38 -3.09
N LYS A 54 13.70 1.52 -1.97
CA LYS A 54 15.16 1.66 -1.93
C LYS A 54 15.89 0.32 -2.01
N ASN A 55 15.35 -0.74 -1.40
CA ASN A 55 16.00 -2.04 -1.35
C ASN A 55 15.39 -3.09 -2.28
N ALA A 56 14.35 -2.75 -3.07
CA ALA A 56 13.65 -3.69 -3.94
C ALA A 56 14.60 -4.46 -4.89
N ASP A 57 15.62 -3.79 -5.44
CA ASP A 57 16.60 -4.42 -6.33
C ASP A 57 17.45 -5.50 -5.62
N GLU A 58 17.84 -5.20 -4.38
CA GLU A 58 18.59 -6.14 -3.55
C GLU A 58 17.72 -7.34 -3.16
N MET A 59 16.46 -7.08 -2.80
CA MET A 59 15.49 -8.09 -2.38
C MET A 59 15.11 -9.08 -3.50
N LEU A 60 15.34 -8.76 -4.78
CA LEU A 60 15.24 -9.74 -5.88
C LEU A 60 16.18 -10.94 -5.72
N LYS A 61 17.27 -10.78 -4.99
CA LYS A 61 18.27 -11.84 -4.72
C LYS A 61 17.97 -12.64 -3.45
N SER A 62 16.91 -12.28 -2.73
CA SER A 62 16.50 -12.95 -1.49
C SER A 62 16.23 -14.43 -1.73
N GLN A 63 16.57 -15.25 -0.74
CA GLN A 63 16.24 -16.68 -0.74
C GLN A 63 14.88 -16.96 -0.07
N ASP A 64 14.27 -15.94 0.57
CA ASP A 64 12.95 -16.08 1.19
C ASP A 64 11.87 -16.29 0.11
N PRO A 65 11.12 -17.40 0.16
CA PRO A 65 10.09 -17.70 -0.82
C PRO A 65 8.94 -16.69 -0.81
N ASN A 66 8.66 -16.03 0.31
CA ASN A 66 7.61 -15.02 0.39
C ASN A 66 8.04 -13.74 -0.33
N ILE A 67 9.29 -13.32 -0.14
CA ILE A 67 9.87 -12.16 -0.86
C ILE A 67 9.88 -12.44 -2.38
N LYS A 68 10.33 -13.63 -2.79
CA LYS A 68 10.30 -14.05 -4.20
C LYS A 68 8.89 -13.98 -4.78
N ARG A 69 7.91 -14.43 -4.01
CA ARG A 69 6.49 -14.41 -4.41
C ARG A 69 5.96 -12.98 -4.57
N ILE A 70 6.24 -12.09 -3.61
CA ILE A 70 5.81 -10.68 -3.63
C ILE A 70 6.42 -9.96 -4.83
N LEU A 71 7.70 -10.16 -5.09
CA LEU A 71 8.41 -9.49 -6.18
C LEU A 71 8.24 -10.16 -7.56
N GLY A 72 7.52 -11.28 -7.62
CA GLY A 72 7.25 -11.97 -8.89
C GLY A 72 8.46 -12.68 -9.50
N VAL A 73 9.47 -13.05 -8.68
CA VAL A 73 10.66 -13.78 -9.13
C VAL A 73 10.39 -15.29 -9.23
N ASP A 74 9.36 -15.77 -8.55
CA ASP A 74 9.00 -17.19 -8.46
C ASP A 74 7.76 -17.50 -9.33
N GLY A 75 7.99 -17.65 -10.62
CA GLY A 75 6.99 -18.08 -11.60
C GLY A 75 6.01 -17.01 -12.11
N PRO A 76 5.11 -17.38 -13.04
CA PRO A 76 4.24 -16.47 -13.77
C PRO A 76 3.06 -15.99 -12.91
N LYS A 77 3.24 -14.91 -12.16
CA LYS A 77 2.23 -14.36 -11.24
C LYS A 77 1.31 -13.31 -11.89
N GLY A 78 1.77 -12.69 -12.98
CA GLY A 78 1.01 -11.65 -13.68
C GLY A 78 -0.01 -12.21 -14.67
N LYS A 79 0.20 -13.43 -15.18
CA LYS A 79 -0.65 -14.03 -16.22
C LYS A 79 -2.13 -14.09 -15.83
N GLY A 80 -2.43 -14.46 -14.58
CA GLY A 80 -3.82 -14.51 -14.08
C GLY A 80 -4.49 -13.15 -13.96
N LEU A 81 -3.71 -12.08 -13.89
CA LEU A 81 -4.18 -10.69 -13.83
C LEU A 81 -4.10 -9.99 -15.20
N GLY A 82 -3.55 -10.64 -16.24
CA GLY A 82 -3.33 -10.05 -17.55
C GLY A 82 -2.24 -8.96 -17.57
N ILE A 83 -1.29 -9.01 -16.66
CA ILE A 83 -0.19 -8.05 -16.51
C ILE A 83 1.17 -8.77 -16.46
N ARG A 84 2.26 -8.02 -16.37
CA ARG A 84 3.61 -8.57 -16.28
C ARG A 84 3.81 -9.40 -15.01
N ASP A 85 4.69 -10.40 -15.06
CA ASP A 85 4.96 -11.25 -13.89
C ASP A 85 5.69 -10.51 -12.76
N ASP A 86 6.52 -9.53 -13.12
CA ASP A 86 7.26 -8.68 -12.17
C ASP A 86 6.43 -7.49 -11.63
N TRP A 87 5.11 -7.52 -11.77
CA TRP A 87 4.25 -6.39 -11.38
C TRP A 87 4.42 -5.98 -9.90
N GLY A 88 4.58 -6.94 -9.00
CA GLY A 88 4.80 -6.67 -7.57
C GLY A 88 6.09 -5.91 -7.33
N TYR A 89 7.20 -6.32 -7.98
CA TYR A 89 8.45 -5.57 -7.97
C TYR A 89 8.26 -4.15 -8.51
N GLN A 90 7.57 -4.00 -9.66
CA GLN A 90 7.33 -2.68 -10.26
C GLN A 90 6.55 -1.74 -9.33
N VAL A 91 5.53 -2.24 -8.66
CA VAL A 91 4.75 -1.47 -7.68
C VAL A 91 5.67 -0.98 -6.56
N VAL A 92 6.41 -1.88 -5.91
CA VAL A 92 7.27 -1.52 -4.77
C VAL A 92 8.41 -0.61 -5.22
N LYS A 93 9.02 -0.88 -6.37
CA LYS A 93 10.14 -0.07 -6.89
C LYS A 93 9.74 1.36 -7.22
N GLN A 94 8.57 1.56 -7.84
CA GLN A 94 8.14 2.86 -8.34
C GLN A 94 7.32 3.65 -7.33
N VAL A 95 6.51 2.98 -6.51
CA VAL A 95 5.58 3.61 -5.57
C VAL A 95 6.03 3.44 -4.12
N GLY A 96 6.70 2.33 -3.82
CA GLY A 96 7.06 1.94 -2.46
C GLY A 96 6.07 0.97 -1.85
N ASN A 97 6.35 0.54 -0.62
CA ASN A 97 5.43 -0.24 0.18
C ASN A 97 4.30 0.63 0.77
N TYR A 98 3.36 0.03 1.50
CA TYR A 98 2.22 0.76 2.05
C TYR A 98 2.66 1.85 3.05
N GLY A 99 3.64 1.56 3.91
CA GLY A 99 4.18 2.54 4.87
C GLY A 99 4.82 3.75 4.17
N GLU A 100 5.63 3.53 3.13
CA GLU A 100 6.21 4.63 2.35
C GLU A 100 5.12 5.49 1.69
N SER A 101 4.07 4.86 1.17
CA SER A 101 2.93 5.58 0.59
C SER A 101 2.17 6.37 1.65
N PHE A 102 1.89 5.77 2.80
CA PHE A 102 1.22 6.44 3.92
C PHE A 102 2.00 7.67 4.39
N GLU A 103 3.30 7.51 4.68
CA GLU A 103 4.15 8.60 5.16
C GLU A 103 4.19 9.78 4.19
N ARG A 104 4.22 9.49 2.89
CA ARG A 104 4.27 10.52 1.84
C ARG A 104 2.95 11.26 1.64
N THR A 105 1.82 10.59 1.87
CA THR A 105 0.49 11.14 1.55
C THR A 105 -0.22 11.77 2.74
N VAL A 106 -0.19 11.13 3.89
CA VAL A 106 -0.92 11.57 5.10
C VAL A 106 -0.07 11.55 6.37
N GLY A 107 1.09 10.88 6.36
CA GLY A 107 2.00 10.76 7.50
C GLY A 107 2.93 11.97 7.66
N LYS A 108 4.07 11.73 8.28
CA LYS A 108 5.07 12.78 8.63
C LYS A 108 5.64 13.53 7.41
N GLY A 109 5.59 12.94 6.24
CA GLY A 109 6.01 13.58 4.98
C GLY A 109 4.96 14.49 4.36
N SER A 110 3.82 14.69 5.01
CA SER A 110 2.69 15.49 4.54
C SER A 110 2.32 16.59 5.55
N PRO A 111 1.56 17.62 5.14
CA PRO A 111 1.05 18.64 6.05
C PRO A 111 0.08 18.11 7.11
N LEU A 112 -0.42 16.88 6.97
CA LEU A 112 -1.39 16.28 7.89
C LEU A 112 -0.71 15.65 9.11
N GLU A 113 0.53 15.19 8.97
CA GLU A 113 1.34 14.56 10.03
C GLU A 113 0.61 13.49 10.86
N ILE A 114 -0.29 12.74 10.22
CA ILE A 114 -1.09 11.71 10.91
C ILE A 114 -0.16 10.59 11.38
N ALA A 115 -0.23 10.27 12.65
CA ALA A 115 0.46 9.11 13.19
C ALA A 115 -0.21 7.82 12.68
N ARG A 116 0.62 6.86 12.27
CA ARG A 116 0.13 5.53 11.91
C ARG A 116 -0.17 4.74 13.18
N GLY A 117 -1.38 4.19 13.25
CA GLY A 117 -1.82 3.32 14.34
C GLY A 117 -1.41 1.87 14.18
#